data_5372d5ab026671867d0e869b52617ac8
#
_entry.id   5372d5ab026671867d0e869b52617ac8
#
_cell.length_a   1.000
_cell.length_b   1.000
_cell.length_c   1.000
_cell.angle_alpha   90.00
_cell.angle_beta   90.00
_cell.angle_gamma   90.00
#
_symmetry.space_group_name_H-M   'P 1'
#
loop_
_entity.id
_entity.type
_entity.pdbx_description
1 polymer ?
#
loop_
_entity_poly.entity_id
_entity_poly.type
_entity_poly.pdbx_seq_one_letter_code
_entity_poly.pdbx_strand_id
1 'polypeptide(L)'
;MEVNKLYNGDILDMFSKTPDNFIDLIVTSPPYNVGINYSDWDDTMSYDGFFQWVETWLKECYRTLKPDGRIAINIPYETNFQERGGRVFFTADFYAVMKKVGFNFFGMVDLNEPASNRSKSTAWGSWMSASGPHVCNVKECVLLGYKESHIKLNKGESQWEYEEKEVDGKSKKIYSQEDKDEFYELVFAEWKYFNDSRPLTTATFSEDIPSKAIKIFTYKDDVVLDCFMGSGTTALSAKKLGRNYIGFEISEEYHKISEKRIEDYDRLVRIEKKSKEFFDY
;
A
#
# COMPACT_ATOMS: atom_id res chain seq x y z
N MET A 1 -8.05 14.23 -13.99
CA MET A 1 -8.39 13.81 -12.61
C MET A 1 -7.76 14.80 -11.65
N GLU A 2 -8.45 15.18 -10.58
CA GLU A 2 -7.96 16.13 -9.59
C GLU A 2 -7.25 15.34 -8.46
N VAL A 3 -6.15 15.91 -7.95
CA VAL A 3 -5.46 15.37 -6.76
C VAL A 3 -6.18 15.81 -5.47
N ASN A 4 -5.85 15.17 -4.36
CA ASN A 4 -6.44 15.36 -3.04
C ASN A 4 -7.95 15.10 -3.03
N LYS A 5 -8.36 14.09 -3.78
CA LYS A 5 -9.75 13.72 -3.96
C LYS A 5 -9.95 12.19 -3.94
N LEU A 6 -11.05 11.80 -3.34
CA LEU A 6 -11.52 10.42 -3.30
C LEU A 6 -12.68 10.28 -4.31
N TYR A 7 -12.71 9.17 -5.03
CA TYR A 7 -13.67 8.93 -6.09
C TYR A 7 -14.43 7.63 -5.82
N ASN A 8 -15.76 7.70 -5.86
CA ASN A 8 -16.63 6.52 -5.78
C ASN A 8 -16.90 5.98 -7.18
N GLY A 9 -16.63 4.70 -7.39
CA GLY A 9 -16.92 3.99 -8.64
C GLY A 9 -16.00 2.80 -8.90
N ASP A 10 -16.30 2.08 -9.97
CA ASP A 10 -15.45 0.96 -10.43
C ASP A 10 -14.05 1.45 -10.83
N ILE A 11 -13.05 0.63 -10.51
CA ILE A 11 -11.65 1.02 -10.71
C ILE A 11 -11.30 1.25 -12.19
N LEU A 12 -11.86 0.45 -13.11
CA LEU A 12 -11.58 0.60 -14.54
C LEU A 12 -12.20 1.87 -15.11
N ASP A 13 -13.40 2.24 -14.62
CA ASP A 13 -14.03 3.52 -14.96
C ASP A 13 -13.23 4.71 -14.43
N MET A 14 -12.65 4.58 -13.22
CA MET A 14 -11.80 5.62 -12.64
C MET A 14 -10.47 5.72 -13.37
N PHE A 15 -9.84 4.61 -13.70
CA PHE A 15 -8.63 4.59 -14.51
C PHE A 15 -8.82 5.21 -15.90
N SER A 16 -9.97 4.99 -16.56
CA SER A 16 -10.27 5.59 -17.86
C SER A 16 -10.22 7.13 -17.86
N LYS A 17 -10.42 7.74 -16.69
CA LYS A 17 -10.37 9.19 -16.45
C LYS A 17 -9.01 9.67 -15.93
N THR A 18 -8.10 8.74 -15.64
CA THR A 18 -6.76 9.04 -15.09
C THR A 18 -5.78 9.21 -16.25
N PRO A 19 -5.04 10.33 -16.33
CA PRO A 19 -4.05 10.55 -17.39
C PRO A 19 -2.90 9.54 -17.32
N ASP A 20 -2.26 9.31 -18.47
CA ASP A 20 -1.00 8.58 -18.54
C ASP A 20 0.12 9.34 -17.81
N ASN A 21 1.05 8.60 -17.20
CA ASN A 21 2.24 9.16 -16.57
C ASN A 21 1.94 10.24 -15.53
N PHE A 22 0.93 10.05 -14.72
CA PHE A 22 0.43 11.03 -13.77
C PHE A 22 0.77 10.69 -12.31
N ILE A 23 0.81 9.42 -11.96
CA ILE A 23 0.97 8.91 -10.59
C ILE A 23 2.45 8.62 -10.28
N ASP A 24 2.92 9.04 -9.11
CA ASP A 24 4.28 8.78 -8.63
C ASP A 24 4.41 7.44 -7.91
N LEU A 25 3.40 7.09 -7.10
CA LEU A 25 3.37 5.85 -6.32
C LEU A 25 1.94 5.31 -6.26
N ILE A 26 1.78 4.02 -6.49
CA ILE A 26 0.57 3.29 -6.15
C ILE A 26 0.85 2.46 -4.89
N VAL A 27 0.00 2.61 -3.86
CA VAL A 27 0.03 1.75 -2.66
C VAL A 27 -1.37 1.21 -2.46
N THR A 28 -1.53 -0.10 -2.52
CA THR A 28 -2.86 -0.71 -2.52
C THR A 28 -2.87 -2.12 -1.95
N SER A 29 -4.03 -2.55 -1.48
CA SER A 29 -4.33 -3.93 -1.06
C SER A 29 -5.60 -4.39 -1.78
N PRO A 30 -5.48 -5.11 -2.90
CA PRO A 30 -6.64 -5.57 -3.67
C PRO A 30 -7.40 -6.66 -2.91
N PRO A 31 -8.65 -6.97 -3.27
CA PRO A 31 -9.32 -8.20 -2.83
C PRO A 31 -8.48 -9.45 -3.15
N TYR A 32 -8.47 -10.43 -2.23
CA TYR A 32 -7.60 -11.62 -2.34
C TYR A 32 -8.31 -12.87 -2.88
N ASN A 33 -9.58 -12.75 -3.25
CA ASN A 33 -10.43 -13.85 -3.70
C ASN A 33 -10.54 -14.99 -2.67
N VAL A 34 -10.72 -14.63 -1.41
CA VAL A 34 -10.82 -15.55 -0.27
C VAL A 34 -12.25 -15.70 0.27
N GLY A 35 -13.25 -15.18 -0.46
CA GLY A 35 -14.66 -15.27 -0.14
C GLY A 35 -15.11 -14.29 0.94
N ILE A 36 -14.45 -13.15 1.07
CA ILE A 36 -14.93 -12.06 1.93
C ILE A 36 -16.18 -11.46 1.30
N ASN A 37 -17.23 -11.35 2.10
CA ASN A 37 -18.46 -10.70 1.65
C ASN A 37 -18.29 -9.18 1.63
N TYR A 38 -17.86 -8.67 0.49
CA TYR A 38 -17.94 -7.24 0.17
C TYR A 38 -19.32 -6.97 -0.46
N SER A 39 -20.03 -5.96 0.00
CA SER A 39 -21.39 -5.65 -0.49
C SER A 39 -21.45 -5.43 -2.01
N ASP A 40 -20.39 -4.92 -2.60
CA ASP A 40 -20.35 -4.44 -3.98
C ASP A 40 -19.32 -5.20 -4.86
N TRP A 41 -18.73 -6.29 -4.35
CA TRP A 41 -17.73 -7.07 -5.05
C TRP A 41 -17.86 -8.58 -4.79
N ASP A 42 -17.82 -9.39 -5.87
CA ASP A 42 -17.80 -10.85 -5.80
C ASP A 42 -16.34 -11.35 -5.61
N ASP A 43 -16.00 -11.74 -4.37
CA ASP A 43 -14.68 -12.25 -3.99
C ASP A 43 -14.59 -13.78 -4.15
N THR A 44 -15.30 -14.35 -5.14
CA THR A 44 -15.37 -15.80 -5.39
C THR A 44 -15.10 -16.16 -6.87
N MET A 45 -14.26 -15.41 -7.53
CA MET A 45 -13.91 -15.66 -8.93
C MET A 45 -13.14 -16.97 -9.11
N SER A 46 -13.23 -17.57 -10.30
CA SER A 46 -12.31 -18.63 -10.70
C SER A 46 -10.85 -18.11 -10.71
N TYR A 47 -9.89 -19.02 -10.54
CA TYR A 47 -8.47 -18.67 -10.55
C TYR A 47 -8.08 -17.88 -11.82
N ASP A 48 -8.43 -18.42 -12.98
CA ASP A 48 -8.08 -17.78 -14.25
C ASP A 48 -8.82 -16.44 -14.44
N GLY A 49 -10.09 -16.36 -14.04
CA GLY A 49 -10.87 -15.13 -14.06
C GLY A 49 -10.29 -14.05 -13.16
N PHE A 50 -9.89 -14.43 -11.94
CA PHE A 50 -9.26 -13.52 -11.00
C PHE A 50 -7.95 -12.94 -11.56
N PHE A 51 -7.04 -13.76 -12.07
CA PHE A 51 -5.77 -13.28 -12.60
C PHE A 51 -5.91 -12.53 -13.94
N GLN A 52 -6.95 -12.79 -14.74
CA GLN A 52 -7.31 -11.94 -15.87
C GLN A 52 -7.77 -10.54 -15.42
N TRP A 53 -8.59 -10.48 -14.39
CA TRP A 53 -8.99 -9.20 -13.78
C TRP A 53 -7.79 -8.46 -13.18
N VAL A 54 -6.90 -9.15 -12.46
CA VAL A 54 -5.64 -8.59 -11.94
C VAL A 54 -4.80 -8.01 -13.08
N GLU A 55 -4.65 -8.73 -14.20
CA GLU A 55 -3.91 -8.23 -15.37
C GLU A 55 -4.52 -6.95 -15.95
N THR A 56 -5.86 -6.86 -15.94
CA THR A 56 -6.57 -5.70 -16.51
C THR A 56 -6.28 -4.43 -15.73
N TRP A 57 -6.45 -4.44 -14.42
CA TRP A 57 -6.20 -3.23 -13.64
C TRP A 57 -4.70 -2.95 -13.45
N LEU A 58 -3.83 -3.95 -13.45
CA LEU A 58 -2.38 -3.72 -13.43
C LEU A 58 -1.88 -3.02 -14.70
N LYS A 59 -2.48 -3.28 -15.89
CA LYS A 59 -2.18 -2.53 -17.11
C LYS A 59 -2.51 -1.05 -16.96
N GLU A 60 -3.61 -0.73 -16.32
CA GLU A 60 -4.01 0.65 -16.04
C GLU A 60 -3.09 1.31 -14.99
N CYS A 61 -2.69 0.57 -13.95
CA CYS A 61 -1.65 1.01 -13.02
C CYS A 61 -0.35 1.35 -13.77
N TYR A 62 0.10 0.47 -14.65
CA TYR A 62 1.31 0.68 -15.44
C TYR A 62 1.19 1.91 -16.35
N ARG A 63 0.06 2.08 -17.04
CA ARG A 63 -0.20 3.22 -17.92
C ARG A 63 -0.16 4.55 -17.16
N THR A 64 -0.83 4.61 -16.01
CA THR A 64 -1.00 5.84 -15.23
C THR A 64 0.22 6.21 -14.40
N LEU A 65 1.09 5.27 -14.06
CA LEU A 65 2.37 5.55 -13.39
C LEU A 65 3.30 6.37 -14.29
N LYS A 66 4.02 7.33 -13.70
CA LYS A 66 5.15 8.02 -14.34
C LYS A 66 6.25 7.01 -14.72
N PRO A 67 7.17 7.34 -15.65
CA PRO A 67 8.25 6.43 -16.03
C PRO A 67 9.11 5.96 -14.86
N ASP A 68 9.29 6.79 -13.83
CA ASP A 68 9.97 6.47 -12.57
C ASP A 68 9.01 6.13 -11.41
N GLY A 69 7.73 5.93 -11.75
CA GLY A 69 6.68 5.57 -10.81
C GLY A 69 6.84 4.15 -10.27
N ARG A 70 6.34 3.94 -9.06
CA ARG A 70 6.46 2.68 -8.32
C ARG A 70 5.10 2.18 -7.88
N ILE A 71 5.02 0.87 -7.64
CA ILE A 71 3.84 0.21 -7.11
C ILE A 71 4.22 -0.65 -5.92
N ALA A 72 3.43 -0.56 -4.84
CA ALA A 72 3.55 -1.34 -3.63
C ALA A 72 2.20 -2.03 -3.37
N ILE A 73 2.15 -3.35 -3.50
CA ILE A 73 0.93 -4.14 -3.39
C ILE A 73 1.02 -5.04 -2.17
N ASN A 74 0.12 -4.84 -1.20
CA ASN A 74 -0.02 -5.73 -0.06
C ASN A 74 -0.84 -6.95 -0.46
N ILE A 75 -0.26 -8.14 -0.34
CA ILE A 75 -0.90 -9.42 -0.69
C ILE A 75 -0.44 -10.55 0.25
N PRO A 76 -1.26 -11.61 0.44
CA PRO A 76 -0.82 -12.78 1.17
C PRO A 76 0.18 -13.60 0.34
N TYR A 77 1.02 -14.38 1.02
CA TYR A 77 1.88 -15.34 0.35
C TYR A 77 1.09 -16.44 -0.34
N GLU A 78 0.04 -16.90 0.29
CA GLU A 78 -0.77 -18.04 -0.14
C GLU A 78 -2.25 -17.72 -0.04
N THR A 79 -3.04 -18.21 -1.00
CA THR A 79 -4.51 -18.23 -0.93
C THR A 79 -5.03 -19.59 -1.32
N ASN A 80 -6.37 -19.80 -1.22
CA ASN A 80 -7.04 -21.04 -1.52
C ASN A 80 -7.92 -20.89 -2.77
N PHE A 81 -7.60 -21.66 -3.80
CA PHE A 81 -8.48 -21.83 -4.96
C PHE A 81 -8.84 -23.32 -5.10
N GLN A 82 -10.10 -23.67 -4.84
CA GLN A 82 -10.56 -25.07 -4.84
C GLN A 82 -10.28 -25.79 -6.17
N GLU A 83 -10.48 -25.11 -7.27
CA GLU A 83 -10.26 -25.59 -8.64
C GLU A 83 -8.77 -25.87 -8.96
N ARG A 84 -7.84 -25.34 -8.17
CA ARG A 84 -6.40 -25.60 -8.25
C ARG A 84 -5.90 -26.60 -7.20
N GLY A 85 -6.83 -27.36 -6.59
CA GLY A 85 -6.50 -28.35 -5.57
C GLY A 85 -6.20 -27.76 -4.19
N GLY A 86 -6.58 -26.50 -3.96
CA GLY A 86 -6.45 -25.83 -2.67
C GLY A 86 -5.45 -24.69 -2.68
N ARG A 87 -4.32 -24.83 -2.00
CA ARG A 87 -3.33 -23.75 -1.86
C ARG A 87 -2.60 -23.44 -3.15
N VAL A 88 -2.45 -22.13 -3.40
CA VAL A 88 -1.60 -21.60 -4.46
C VAL A 88 -0.59 -20.62 -3.87
N PHE A 89 0.58 -20.53 -4.48
CA PHE A 89 1.59 -19.53 -4.10
C PHE A 89 1.22 -18.18 -4.75
N PHE A 90 0.25 -17.49 -4.13
CA PHE A 90 -0.41 -16.31 -4.65
C PHE A 90 0.55 -15.19 -5.03
N THR A 91 1.55 -14.92 -4.19
CA THR A 91 2.58 -13.90 -4.46
C THR A 91 3.36 -14.19 -5.74
N ALA A 92 3.70 -15.46 -6.02
CA ALA A 92 4.43 -15.82 -7.24
C ALA A 92 3.56 -15.64 -8.49
N ASP A 93 2.29 -16.06 -8.42
CA ASP A 93 1.34 -15.92 -9.51
C ASP A 93 1.04 -14.43 -9.79
N PHE A 94 0.89 -13.64 -8.72
CA PHE A 94 0.68 -12.20 -8.81
C PHE A 94 1.89 -11.50 -9.47
N TYR A 95 3.11 -11.85 -9.04
CA TYR A 95 4.32 -11.33 -9.64
C TYR A 95 4.47 -11.73 -11.12
N ALA A 96 4.07 -12.94 -11.50
CA ALA A 96 4.08 -13.36 -12.90
C ALA A 96 3.19 -12.45 -13.78
N VAL A 97 2.02 -12.05 -13.25
CA VAL A 97 1.14 -11.10 -13.95
C VAL A 97 1.75 -9.69 -13.99
N MET A 98 2.33 -9.19 -12.89
CA MET A 98 3.05 -7.91 -12.90
C MET A 98 4.14 -7.88 -13.96
N LYS A 99 4.95 -8.93 -14.05
CA LYS A 99 6.00 -9.07 -15.07
C LYS A 99 5.44 -9.11 -16.50
N LYS A 100 4.34 -9.83 -16.71
CA LYS A 100 3.65 -9.90 -18.01
C LYS A 100 3.15 -8.52 -18.47
N VAL A 101 2.67 -7.70 -17.52
CA VAL A 101 2.22 -6.32 -17.80
C VAL A 101 3.38 -5.39 -18.14
N GLY A 102 4.58 -5.67 -17.66
CA GLY A 102 5.79 -4.90 -17.95
C GLY A 102 6.49 -4.31 -16.72
N PHE A 103 5.98 -4.55 -15.52
CA PHE A 103 6.64 -4.09 -14.30
C PHE A 103 8.00 -4.76 -14.08
N ASN A 104 8.98 -3.96 -13.70
CA ASN A 104 10.25 -4.45 -13.20
C ASN A 104 10.14 -4.73 -11.70
N PHE A 105 10.81 -5.78 -11.24
CA PHE A 105 10.87 -6.12 -9.82
C PHE A 105 11.75 -5.13 -9.07
N PHE A 106 11.22 -4.56 -7.99
CA PHE A 106 11.98 -3.66 -7.11
C PHE A 106 12.42 -4.38 -5.83
N GLY A 107 11.54 -5.20 -5.27
CA GLY A 107 11.76 -5.93 -4.04
C GLY A 107 10.47 -6.55 -3.50
N MET A 108 10.61 -7.19 -2.37
CA MET A 108 9.49 -7.71 -1.59
C MET A 108 9.79 -7.49 -0.12
N VAL A 109 8.83 -7.04 0.64
CA VAL A 109 8.94 -6.80 2.08
C VAL A 109 8.03 -7.75 2.83
N ASP A 110 8.57 -8.49 3.77
CA ASP A 110 7.81 -9.31 4.69
C ASP A 110 7.08 -8.43 5.71
N LEU A 111 5.81 -8.71 5.91
CA LEU A 111 5.02 -8.05 6.94
C LEU A 111 5.03 -8.89 8.22
N ASN A 112 5.52 -8.30 9.30
CA ASN A 112 5.63 -8.94 10.60
C ASN A 112 4.71 -8.27 11.62
N GLU A 113 3.59 -8.96 11.93
CA GLU A 113 2.69 -8.57 13.00
C GLU A 113 3.19 -9.16 14.33
N PRO A 114 3.61 -8.34 15.32
CA PRO A 114 4.16 -8.83 16.57
C PRO A 114 3.19 -9.66 17.42
N ALA A 115 1.89 -9.36 17.34
CA ALA A 115 0.82 -10.13 17.99
C ALA A 115 0.39 -11.30 17.10
N SER A 116 1.25 -12.30 16.95
CA SER A 116 1.09 -13.37 15.97
C SER A 116 -0.30 -14.00 15.96
N ASN A 117 -0.92 -14.05 14.77
CA ASN A 117 -2.10 -14.86 14.47
C ASN A 117 -1.87 -16.39 14.57
N ARG A 118 -0.71 -16.83 15.05
CA ARG A 118 -0.38 -18.25 15.22
C ARG A 118 -1.43 -19.01 16.06
N SER A 119 -2.01 -18.35 17.05
CA SER A 119 -3.04 -18.95 17.90
C SER A 119 -4.42 -19.08 17.23
N LYS A 120 -4.64 -18.43 16.09
CA LYS A 120 -5.92 -18.44 15.37
C LYS A 120 -6.02 -19.52 14.29
N SER A 121 -4.89 -20.13 13.90
CA SER A 121 -4.91 -21.20 12.91
C SER A 121 -5.22 -22.54 13.59
N THR A 122 -6.35 -23.15 13.25
CA THR A 122 -6.78 -24.46 13.72
C THR A 122 -6.64 -25.55 12.66
N ALA A 123 -6.14 -25.21 11.47
CA ALA A 123 -6.05 -26.13 10.32
C ALA A 123 -4.69 -26.85 10.30
N TRP A 124 -4.44 -27.73 11.27
CA TRP A 124 -3.15 -28.44 11.44
C TRP A 124 -2.95 -29.61 10.46
N GLY A 125 -4.00 -30.04 9.75
CA GLY A 125 -3.95 -31.32 9.04
C GLY A 125 -3.87 -32.50 10.03
N SER A 126 -2.97 -33.46 9.81
CA SER A 126 -2.75 -34.53 10.78
C SER A 126 -1.97 -33.99 11.98
N TRP A 127 -2.61 -34.03 13.16
CA TRP A 127 -2.00 -33.61 14.42
C TRP A 127 -0.88 -34.53 14.85
N MET A 128 0.31 -34.01 15.08
CA MET A 128 1.50 -34.73 15.54
C MET A 128 1.86 -36.00 14.72
N SER A 129 1.51 -36.03 13.44
CA SER A 129 1.75 -37.12 12.52
C SER A 129 2.27 -36.65 11.18
N ALA A 130 3.22 -37.36 10.60
CA ALA A 130 3.76 -37.09 9.27
C ALA A 130 2.81 -37.50 8.13
N SER A 131 1.63 -38.04 8.42
CA SER A 131 0.70 -38.54 7.41
C SER A 131 0.10 -37.43 6.54
N GLY A 132 0.01 -36.18 7.03
CA GLY A 132 -0.53 -35.05 6.29
C GLY A 132 -0.57 -33.75 7.13
N PRO A 133 0.56 -33.32 7.74
CA PRO A 133 0.58 -32.07 8.47
C PRO A 133 0.45 -30.89 7.50
N HIS A 134 -0.27 -29.84 7.90
CA HIS A 134 -0.33 -28.60 7.14
C HIS A 134 0.71 -27.60 7.64
N VAL A 135 1.51 -27.06 6.73
CA VAL A 135 2.32 -25.86 6.98
C VAL A 135 1.44 -24.65 6.70
N CYS A 136 1.05 -23.95 7.77
CA CYS A 136 0.19 -22.78 7.65
C CYS A 136 1.03 -21.51 7.53
N ASN A 137 0.91 -20.82 6.41
CA ASN A 137 1.48 -19.49 6.24
C ASN A 137 0.33 -18.46 6.31
N VAL A 138 0.34 -17.63 7.34
CA VAL A 138 -0.64 -16.55 7.58
C VAL A 138 -0.03 -15.16 7.33
N LYS A 139 1.16 -15.14 6.74
CA LYS A 139 1.87 -13.88 6.48
C LYS A 139 1.40 -13.22 5.19
N GLU A 140 1.54 -11.92 5.18
CA GLU A 140 1.42 -11.07 4.01
C GLU A 140 2.78 -10.46 3.67
N CYS A 141 2.89 -9.94 2.45
CA CYS A 141 4.05 -9.18 2.00
C CYS A 141 3.62 -7.94 1.23
N VAL A 142 4.53 -6.99 1.09
CA VAL A 142 4.40 -5.92 0.12
C VAL A 142 5.27 -6.23 -1.09
N LEU A 143 4.64 -6.52 -2.22
CA LEU A 143 5.31 -6.74 -3.49
C LEU A 143 5.57 -5.39 -4.16
N LEU A 144 6.86 -5.11 -4.46
CA LEU A 144 7.32 -3.83 -4.97
C LEU A 144 7.72 -3.94 -6.45
N GLY A 145 7.22 -3.02 -7.26
CA GLY A 145 7.58 -2.89 -8.67
C GLY A 145 7.82 -1.44 -9.07
N TYR A 146 8.46 -1.26 -10.23
CA TYR A 146 8.60 0.05 -10.87
C TYR A 146 8.35 -0.06 -12.38
N LYS A 147 7.99 1.06 -13.01
CA LYS A 147 7.64 1.10 -14.42
C LYS A 147 8.88 0.96 -15.32
N GLU A 148 9.66 2.00 -15.52
CA GLU A 148 10.81 2.04 -16.43
C GLU A 148 12.13 2.30 -15.72
N SER A 149 12.14 3.26 -14.76
CA SER A 149 13.31 3.64 -13.99
C SER A 149 13.10 3.41 -12.50
N HIS A 150 14.06 2.73 -11.85
CA HIS A 150 14.08 2.63 -10.39
C HIS A 150 14.63 3.89 -9.70
N ILE A 151 15.23 4.80 -10.47
CA ILE A 151 15.73 6.08 -9.99
C ILE A 151 14.72 7.16 -10.33
N LYS A 152 14.35 7.98 -9.33
CA LYS A 152 13.48 9.14 -9.58
C LYS A 152 14.15 10.12 -10.54
N LEU A 153 13.43 10.44 -11.62
CA LEU A 153 13.93 11.34 -12.68
C LEU A 153 13.90 12.81 -12.22
N ASN A 154 12.90 13.17 -11.42
CA ASN A 154 12.79 14.49 -10.82
C ASN A 154 13.05 14.40 -9.32
N LYS A 155 13.95 15.28 -8.83
CA LYS A 155 14.22 15.41 -7.40
C LYS A 155 13.21 16.39 -6.80
N GLY A 156 12.54 15.96 -5.74
CA GLY A 156 11.68 16.77 -4.91
C GLY A 156 12.25 17.01 -3.51
N GLU A 157 11.46 17.60 -2.64
CA GLU A 157 11.81 17.78 -1.23
C GLU A 157 11.60 16.46 -0.47
N SER A 158 12.66 16.01 0.21
CA SER A 158 12.62 14.83 1.09
C SER A 158 11.94 15.17 2.42
N GLN A 159 11.42 14.16 3.11
CA GLN A 159 10.95 14.31 4.49
C GLN A 159 12.11 14.34 5.51
N TRP A 160 13.28 13.80 5.17
CA TRP A 160 14.44 13.82 6.05
C TRP A 160 15.19 15.14 5.94
N GLU A 161 15.27 15.85 7.05
CA GLU A 161 15.99 17.11 7.15
C GLU A 161 17.50 16.86 7.30
N TYR A 162 18.32 17.75 6.81
CA TYR A 162 19.76 17.66 6.92
C TYR A 162 20.39 19.04 7.11
N GLU A 163 21.52 19.06 7.81
CA GLU A 163 22.41 20.22 7.84
C GLU A 163 23.53 20.02 6.81
N GLU A 164 23.90 21.08 6.10
CA GLU A 164 25.10 21.07 5.28
C GLU A 164 26.31 21.48 6.13
N LYS A 165 27.28 20.59 6.20
CA LYS A 165 28.57 20.87 6.90
C LYS A 165 29.74 20.63 5.96
N GLU A 166 30.74 21.51 6.05
CA GLU A 166 32.00 21.30 5.36
C GLU A 166 32.85 20.26 6.12
N VAL A 167 33.16 19.16 5.45
CA VAL A 167 33.99 18.07 5.99
C VAL A 167 35.06 17.74 4.94
N ASP A 168 36.35 17.92 5.30
CA ASP A 168 37.47 17.70 4.40
C ASP A 168 37.40 18.55 3.11
N GLY A 169 36.94 19.81 3.19
CA GLY A 169 36.83 20.72 2.05
C GLY A 169 35.67 20.38 1.09
N LYS A 170 34.72 19.55 1.51
CA LYS A 170 33.50 19.19 0.73
C LYS A 170 32.26 19.41 1.57
N SER A 171 31.23 19.99 0.95
CA SER A 171 29.90 20.04 1.57
C SER A 171 29.32 18.63 1.67
N LYS A 172 28.95 18.23 2.89
CA LYS A 172 28.28 16.96 3.20
C LYS A 172 26.93 17.21 3.89
N LYS A 173 25.93 16.45 3.51
CA LYS A 173 24.63 16.42 4.19
C LYS A 173 24.73 15.57 5.44
N ILE A 174 24.40 16.16 6.57
CA ILE A 174 24.39 15.50 7.87
C ILE A 174 22.94 15.36 8.34
N TYR A 175 22.48 14.14 8.46
CA TYR A 175 21.16 13.77 8.96
C TYR A 175 21.25 13.46 10.46
N SER A 176 20.14 13.60 11.17
CA SER A 176 20.03 13.15 12.56
C SER A 176 20.26 11.64 12.68
N GLN A 177 20.59 11.14 13.86
CA GLN A 177 20.70 9.70 14.07
C GLN A 177 19.35 9.01 13.97
N GLU A 178 18.30 9.67 14.46
CA GLU A 178 16.92 9.19 14.38
C GLU A 178 16.45 9.01 12.94
N ASP A 179 16.68 9.98 12.05
CA ASP A 179 16.35 9.86 10.62
C ASP A 179 17.11 8.72 9.94
N LYS A 180 18.38 8.50 10.31
CA LYS A 180 19.16 7.39 9.76
C LYS A 180 18.60 6.05 10.21
N ASP A 181 18.25 5.93 11.49
CA ASP A 181 17.71 4.69 12.06
C ASP A 181 16.34 4.39 11.44
N GLU A 182 15.46 5.40 11.27
CA GLU A 182 14.21 5.26 10.54
C GLU A 182 14.46 4.81 9.10
N PHE A 183 15.37 5.46 8.36
CA PHE A 183 15.68 5.08 7.00
C PHE A 183 16.16 3.64 6.89
N TYR A 184 17.03 3.19 7.80
CA TYR A 184 17.48 1.80 7.83
C TYR A 184 16.34 0.82 8.07
N GLU A 185 15.42 1.11 8.99
CA GLU A 185 14.24 0.27 9.20
C GLU A 185 13.34 0.17 7.96
N LEU A 186 13.22 1.25 7.19
CA LEU A 186 12.39 1.28 5.99
C LEU A 186 12.98 0.50 4.82
N VAL A 187 14.33 0.48 4.68
CA VAL A 187 14.99 -0.20 3.55
C VAL A 187 15.23 -1.68 3.81
N PHE A 188 15.08 -2.16 5.05
CA PHE A 188 15.10 -3.59 5.32
C PHE A 188 13.81 -4.26 4.85
N ALA A 189 13.96 -5.47 4.31
CA ALA A 189 12.86 -6.24 3.74
C ALA A 189 11.96 -6.92 4.80
N GLU A 190 11.81 -6.33 5.97
CA GLU A 190 10.91 -6.76 7.04
C GLU A 190 10.29 -5.54 7.71
N TRP A 191 9.00 -5.31 7.49
CA TRP A 191 8.27 -4.24 8.16
C TRP A 191 7.42 -4.77 9.30
N LYS A 192 7.66 -4.25 10.49
CA LYS A 192 6.73 -4.42 11.61
C LYS A 192 5.55 -3.50 11.42
N TYR A 193 4.34 -3.99 11.70
CA TYR A 193 3.11 -3.22 11.65
C TYR A 193 2.18 -3.64 12.78
N PHE A 194 1.31 -2.74 13.16
CA PHE A 194 0.30 -2.97 14.17
C PHE A 194 -1.08 -2.78 13.56
N ASN A 195 -1.93 -3.78 13.72
CA ASN A 195 -3.32 -3.65 13.29
C ASN A 195 -4.07 -2.74 14.25
N ASP A 196 -4.94 -1.91 13.67
CA ASP A 196 -5.83 -1.06 14.45
C ASP A 196 -6.79 -1.94 15.29
N SER A 197 -6.94 -1.62 16.56
CA SER A 197 -7.82 -2.36 17.48
C SER A 197 -9.32 -2.18 17.14
N ARG A 198 -9.66 -1.24 16.27
CA ARG A 198 -11.03 -0.93 15.83
C ARG A 198 -11.09 -0.86 14.31
N PRO A 199 -11.30 -2.00 13.63
CA PRO A 199 -11.41 -2.02 12.19
C PRO A 199 -12.62 -1.18 11.74
N LEU A 200 -12.40 -0.30 10.76
CA LEU A 200 -13.44 0.55 10.17
C LEU A 200 -14.15 -0.13 8.99
N THR A 201 -13.52 -1.16 8.44
CA THR A 201 -14.01 -1.95 7.30
C THR A 201 -13.76 -3.42 7.56
N THR A 202 -14.36 -4.29 6.76
CA THR A 202 -14.24 -5.76 6.89
C THR A 202 -12.79 -6.24 6.71
N ALA A 203 -12.01 -5.59 5.84
CA ALA A 203 -10.59 -5.86 5.61
C ALA A 203 -9.81 -4.58 5.87
N THR A 204 -9.13 -4.50 7.02
CA THR A 204 -8.40 -3.30 7.43
C THR A 204 -6.94 -3.39 7.03
N PHE A 205 -6.46 -2.35 6.41
CA PHE A 205 -5.07 -2.15 6.03
C PHE A 205 -4.39 -1.23 7.06
N SER A 206 -3.31 -1.70 7.69
CA SER A 206 -2.60 -0.91 8.72
C SER A 206 -1.99 0.36 8.12
N GLU A 207 -2.11 1.49 8.82
CA GLU A 207 -1.51 2.77 8.41
C GLU A 207 0.03 2.72 8.34
N ASP A 208 0.67 1.82 9.07
CA ASP A 208 2.12 1.64 9.04
C ASP A 208 2.63 1.28 7.63
N ILE A 209 1.87 0.46 6.89
CA ILE A 209 2.29 -0.05 5.59
C ILE A 209 2.34 1.07 4.54
N PRO A 210 1.26 1.81 4.26
CA PRO A 210 1.32 2.90 3.30
C PRO A 210 2.25 4.03 3.75
N SER A 211 2.33 4.33 5.05
CA SER A 211 3.23 5.35 5.57
C SER A 211 4.70 5.03 5.27
N LYS A 212 5.12 3.79 5.47
CA LYS A 212 6.47 3.34 5.16
C LYS A 212 6.76 3.39 3.66
N ALA A 213 5.84 2.89 2.83
CA ALA A 213 5.99 2.92 1.37
C ALA A 213 6.06 4.37 0.84
N ILE A 214 5.22 5.27 1.33
CA ILE A 214 5.22 6.67 0.94
C ILE A 214 6.52 7.37 1.33
N LYS A 215 6.99 7.16 2.55
CA LYS A 215 8.25 7.76 3.03
C LYS A 215 9.45 7.38 2.17
N ILE A 216 9.57 6.12 1.80
CA ILE A 216 10.76 5.62 1.09
C ILE A 216 10.71 5.85 -0.42
N PHE A 217 9.50 5.96 -1.02
CA PHE A 217 9.36 5.96 -2.47
C PHE A 217 8.89 7.29 -3.08
N THR A 218 8.57 8.30 -2.27
CA THR A 218 8.05 9.59 -2.77
C THR A 218 8.75 10.78 -2.14
N TYR A 219 8.75 11.88 -2.87
CA TYR A 219 9.01 13.22 -2.36
C TYR A 219 7.72 13.89 -1.87
N LYS A 220 7.83 15.03 -1.14
CA LYS A 220 6.67 15.88 -0.86
C LYS A 220 6.01 16.31 -2.17
N ASP A 221 4.70 16.49 -2.16
CA ASP A 221 3.85 16.83 -3.30
C ASP A 221 3.73 15.77 -4.41
N ASP A 222 4.46 14.64 -4.33
CA ASP A 222 4.23 13.50 -5.23
C ASP A 222 2.80 12.98 -5.09
N VAL A 223 2.26 12.38 -6.16
CA VAL A 223 0.88 11.88 -6.21
C VAL A 223 0.87 10.38 -5.87
N VAL A 224 0.15 10.05 -4.80
CA VAL A 224 -0.07 8.67 -4.34
C VAL A 224 -1.49 8.22 -4.67
N LEU A 225 -1.62 7.07 -5.32
CA LEU A 225 -2.91 6.45 -5.65
C LEU A 225 -3.12 5.16 -4.82
N ASP A 226 -4.32 5.01 -4.28
CA ASP A 226 -4.86 3.72 -3.85
C ASP A 226 -6.10 3.38 -4.67
N CYS A 227 -6.02 2.35 -5.51
CA CYS A 227 -7.11 1.96 -6.39
C CYS A 227 -8.12 0.99 -5.75
N PHE A 228 -7.86 0.54 -4.50
CA PHE A 228 -8.77 -0.26 -3.67
C PHE A 228 -8.84 0.36 -2.28
N MET A 229 -9.24 1.61 -2.22
CA MET A 229 -9.01 2.53 -1.11
C MET A 229 -9.64 2.09 0.22
N GLY A 230 -10.76 1.37 0.20
CA GLY A 230 -11.47 1.00 1.42
C GLY A 230 -11.78 2.19 2.31
N SER A 231 -11.30 2.17 3.54
CA SER A 231 -11.48 3.25 4.51
C SER A 231 -10.54 4.45 4.33
N GLY A 232 -9.75 4.53 3.25
CA GLY A 232 -8.90 5.68 2.92
C GLY A 232 -7.58 5.76 3.68
N THR A 233 -7.04 4.65 4.16
CA THR A 233 -5.82 4.63 4.98
C THR A 233 -4.62 5.18 4.22
N THR A 234 -4.42 4.79 2.95
CA THR A 234 -3.35 5.31 2.10
C THR A 234 -3.48 6.81 1.84
N ALA A 235 -4.69 7.29 1.55
CA ALA A 235 -4.95 8.71 1.32
C ALA A 235 -4.65 9.55 2.57
N LEU A 236 -5.06 9.07 3.74
CA LEU A 236 -4.76 9.70 5.02
C LEU A 236 -3.25 9.75 5.30
N SER A 237 -2.54 8.64 5.07
CA SER A 237 -1.09 8.56 5.22
C SER A 237 -0.37 9.54 4.28
N ALA A 238 -0.76 9.59 3.01
CA ALA A 238 -0.21 10.52 2.03
C ALA A 238 -0.40 11.97 2.47
N LYS A 239 -1.61 12.33 2.92
CA LYS A 239 -1.93 13.66 3.43
C LYS A 239 -1.10 14.04 4.66
N LYS A 240 -0.99 13.14 5.64
CA LYS A 240 -0.17 13.35 6.85
C LYS A 240 1.29 13.61 6.51
N LEU A 241 1.79 12.95 5.47
CA LEU A 241 3.17 13.04 5.03
C LEU A 241 3.43 14.16 3.97
N GLY A 242 2.43 15.00 3.66
CA GLY A 242 2.57 16.10 2.71
C GLY A 242 2.66 15.66 1.24
N ARG A 243 2.00 14.56 0.89
CA ARG A 243 1.83 14.08 -0.47
C ARG A 243 0.42 14.34 -0.95
N ASN A 244 0.28 14.49 -2.27
CA ASN A 244 -1.04 14.49 -2.89
C ASN A 244 -1.57 13.05 -2.95
N TYR A 245 -2.88 12.89 -2.84
CA TYR A 245 -3.52 11.59 -2.85
C TYR A 245 -4.67 11.51 -3.86
N ILE A 246 -4.93 10.29 -4.32
CA ILE A 246 -6.12 9.90 -5.07
C ILE A 246 -6.56 8.53 -4.52
N GLY A 247 -7.85 8.32 -4.35
CA GLY A 247 -8.40 7.05 -3.92
C GLY A 247 -9.59 6.65 -4.78
N PHE A 248 -9.70 5.34 -5.13
CA PHE A 248 -10.86 4.76 -5.80
C PHE A 248 -11.53 3.74 -4.88
N GLU A 249 -12.85 3.82 -4.76
CA GLU A 249 -13.64 2.90 -3.93
C GLU A 249 -14.99 2.65 -4.58
N ILE A 250 -15.33 1.38 -4.79
CA ILE A 250 -16.59 0.98 -5.40
C ILE A 250 -17.76 1.13 -4.42
N SER A 251 -17.52 0.81 -3.14
CA SER A 251 -18.55 0.90 -2.10
C SER A 251 -18.79 2.35 -1.68
N GLU A 252 -20.02 2.80 -1.85
CA GLU A 252 -20.43 4.15 -1.40
C GLU A 252 -20.30 4.32 0.12
N GLU A 253 -20.52 3.24 0.88
CA GLU A 253 -20.38 3.25 2.33
C GLU A 253 -18.91 3.49 2.74
N TYR A 254 -17.97 2.72 2.17
CA TYR A 254 -16.55 2.87 2.45
C TYR A 254 -15.99 4.20 1.96
N HIS A 255 -16.47 4.66 0.81
CA HIS A 255 -16.13 5.99 0.31
C HIS A 255 -16.52 7.09 1.31
N LYS A 256 -17.74 7.07 1.86
CA LYS A 256 -18.17 8.04 2.90
C LYS A 256 -17.33 7.95 4.17
N ILE A 257 -16.94 6.75 4.58
CA ILE A 257 -16.04 6.55 5.73
C ILE A 257 -14.69 7.22 5.45
N SER A 258 -14.13 7.01 4.27
CA SER A 258 -12.83 7.58 3.90
C SER A 258 -12.86 9.11 3.80
N GLU A 259 -13.90 9.71 3.21
CA GLU A 259 -14.09 11.17 3.18
C GLU A 259 -14.14 11.74 4.60
N LYS A 260 -14.95 11.15 5.47
CA LYS A 260 -15.05 11.56 6.87
C LYS A 260 -13.71 11.50 7.61
N ARG A 261 -12.90 10.47 7.39
CA ARG A 261 -11.56 10.38 8.01
C ARG A 261 -10.65 11.53 7.58
N ILE A 262 -10.68 11.89 6.32
CA ILE A 262 -9.90 13.03 5.80
C ILE A 262 -10.39 14.35 6.39
N GLU A 263 -11.70 14.57 6.46
CA GLU A 263 -12.31 15.75 7.07
C GLU A 263 -11.98 15.88 8.57
N ASP A 264 -12.09 14.79 9.31
CA ASP A 264 -11.77 14.75 10.75
C ASP A 264 -10.29 15.08 11.00
N TYR A 265 -9.38 14.58 10.17
CA TYR A 265 -7.97 14.94 10.23
C TYR A 265 -7.75 16.44 9.96
N ASP A 266 -8.39 17.01 8.92
CA ASP A 266 -8.30 18.45 8.62
C ASP A 266 -8.81 19.30 9.78
N ARG A 267 -9.88 18.86 10.44
CA ARG A 267 -10.43 19.53 11.61
C ARG A 267 -9.43 19.53 12.78
N LEU A 268 -8.80 18.39 13.05
CA LEU A 268 -7.78 18.27 14.11
C LEU A 268 -6.59 19.20 13.84
N VAL A 269 -6.05 19.19 12.62
CA VAL A 269 -4.92 20.06 12.22
C VAL A 269 -5.26 21.55 12.39
N ARG A 270 -6.49 21.94 12.05
CA ARG A 270 -6.94 23.34 12.25
C ARG A 270 -7.03 23.73 13.73
N ILE A 271 -7.47 22.79 14.57
CA ILE A 271 -7.55 23.03 16.03
C ILE A 271 -6.15 23.19 16.62
N GLU A 272 -5.22 22.32 16.25
CA GLU A 272 -3.82 22.36 16.70
C GLU A 272 -3.12 23.65 16.31
N LYS A 273 -3.31 24.11 15.06
CA LYS A 273 -2.75 25.39 14.59
C LYS A 273 -3.29 26.57 15.39
N LYS A 274 -4.61 26.61 15.63
CA LYS A 274 -5.21 27.68 16.43
C LYS A 274 -4.74 27.66 17.89
N SER A 275 -4.54 26.50 18.48
CA SER A 275 -4.04 26.40 19.85
C SER A 275 -2.60 26.91 19.96
N LYS A 276 -1.73 26.58 19.01
CA LYS A 276 -0.35 27.09 18.98
C LYS A 276 -0.32 28.63 18.84
N GLU A 277 -1.10 29.18 17.92
CA GLU A 277 -1.22 30.65 17.76
C GLU A 277 -1.71 31.34 19.05
N PHE A 278 -2.45 30.66 19.91
CA PHE A 278 -2.95 31.22 21.19
C PHE A 278 -1.92 31.16 22.32
N PHE A 279 -0.94 30.27 22.26
CA PHE A 279 0.11 30.12 23.27
C PHE A 279 1.41 30.85 22.93
N ASP A 280 1.57 31.32 21.69
CA ASP A 280 2.73 32.11 21.23
C ASP A 280 2.58 33.63 21.50
N TYR A 281 1.57 34.02 22.28
CA TYR A 281 1.35 35.37 22.86
C TYR A 281 1.55 35.32 24.38
#